data_10794af8b655ad1e9e86280db0e32396
#
_entry.id   10794af8b655ad1e9e86280db0e32396
#
_cell.length_a   1.000
_cell.length_b   1.000
_cell.length_c   1.000
_cell.angle_alpha   90.00
_cell.angle_beta   90.00
_cell.angle_gamma   90.00
#
_symmetry.space_group_name_H-M   'P 1'
#
loop_
_entity.id
_entity.type
_entity.pdbx_description
1 polymer ?
#
loop_
_entity_poly.entity_id
_entity_poly.type
_entity_poly.pdbx_seq_one_letter_code
_entity_poly.pdbx_strand_id
1 'polypeptide(L)'
;MDTNQAGGTAVVIGGTGGIGAAMVAALEQSGAFAEVIGFSRRSDPAIDLLDEASIISAANAVKARETDLRLVFDATGFLHGDGFSPEKSLSAMTPEHMTRAFAINAIGPALLMKHFLPLLPRQGRSVFATLSAKVGSIGDNALGGWYSYRASKSALN
;
A
#
# COMPACT_ATOMS: atom_id res chain seq x y z
N MET A 1 10.22 32.61 -11.50
CA MET A 1 11.13 31.94 -10.54
C MET A 1 10.28 31.05 -9.70
N ASP A 2 10.09 29.82 -10.16
CA ASP A 2 9.38 28.82 -9.34
C ASP A 2 10.33 28.39 -8.24
N THR A 3 10.14 28.95 -7.06
CA THR A 3 10.73 28.38 -5.84
C THR A 3 10.11 27.00 -5.69
N ASN A 4 10.91 25.98 -5.94
CA ASN A 4 10.60 24.59 -5.64
C ASN A 4 10.52 24.45 -4.11
N GLN A 5 9.45 25.00 -3.50
CA GLN A 5 9.15 24.75 -2.10
C GLN A 5 8.71 23.29 -2.01
N ALA A 6 9.50 22.51 -1.28
CA ALA A 6 9.09 21.18 -0.86
C ALA A 6 7.65 21.26 -0.35
N GLY A 7 6.71 20.63 -1.06
CA GLY A 7 5.28 20.88 -0.88
C GLY A 7 4.53 19.68 -0.35
N GLY A 8 4.00 19.80 0.88
CA GLY A 8 3.08 18.81 1.46
C GLY A 8 3.76 17.58 2.04
N THR A 9 2.92 16.62 2.44
CA THR A 9 3.31 15.36 3.08
C THR A 9 3.22 14.21 2.08
N ALA A 10 4.22 13.32 2.10
CA ALA A 10 4.18 12.00 1.48
C ALA A 10 4.02 10.91 2.55
N VAL A 11 3.15 9.96 2.29
CA VAL A 11 2.92 8.79 3.15
C VAL A 11 3.28 7.53 2.40
N VAL A 12 4.06 6.65 3.01
CA VAL A 12 4.40 5.33 2.50
C VAL A 12 3.88 4.26 3.45
N ILE A 13 2.91 3.46 3.02
CA ILE A 13 2.40 2.31 3.76
C ILE A 13 3.27 1.09 3.45
N GLY A 14 3.72 0.37 4.49
CA GLY A 14 4.72 -0.68 4.35
C GLY A 14 6.16 -0.14 4.34
N GLY A 15 6.38 1.03 4.94
CA GLY A 15 7.66 1.77 4.94
C GLY A 15 8.88 1.04 5.49
N THR A 16 8.71 -0.10 6.15
CA THR A 16 9.82 -0.96 6.63
C THR A 16 10.12 -2.16 5.74
N GLY A 17 9.29 -2.41 4.71
CA GLY A 17 9.55 -3.44 3.70
C GLY A 17 10.60 -2.98 2.68
N GLY A 18 11.13 -3.90 1.86
CA GLY A 18 12.18 -3.58 0.89
C GLY A 18 11.83 -2.43 -0.05
N ILE A 19 10.66 -2.52 -0.72
CA ILE A 19 10.20 -1.47 -1.65
C ILE A 19 9.79 -0.20 -0.87
N GLY A 20 9.07 -0.36 0.24
CA GLY A 20 8.60 0.78 1.03
C GLY A 20 9.75 1.59 1.63
N ALA A 21 10.76 0.93 2.20
CA ALA A 21 11.93 1.60 2.75
C ALA A 21 12.73 2.34 1.66
N ALA A 22 12.90 1.72 0.49
CA ALA A 22 13.55 2.37 -0.65
C ALA A 22 12.76 3.59 -1.14
N MET A 23 11.42 3.50 -1.13
CA MET A 23 10.55 4.63 -1.50
C MET A 23 10.67 5.77 -0.47
N VAL A 24 10.64 5.48 0.83
CA VAL A 24 10.85 6.48 1.88
C VAL A 24 12.16 7.21 1.64
N ALA A 25 13.27 6.47 1.50
CA ALA A 25 14.59 7.05 1.28
C ALA A 25 14.65 7.92 0.00
N ALA A 26 14.06 7.44 -1.10
CA ALA A 26 14.03 8.19 -2.35
C ALA A 26 13.22 9.49 -2.24
N LEU A 27 12.08 9.47 -1.54
CA LEU A 27 11.25 10.65 -1.32
C LEU A 27 11.95 11.68 -0.43
N GLU A 28 12.60 11.25 0.64
CA GLU A 28 13.41 12.10 1.52
C GLU A 28 14.57 12.75 0.75
N GLN A 29 15.31 11.96 -0.03
CA GLN A 29 16.44 12.46 -0.85
C GLN A 29 16.00 13.43 -1.96
N SER A 30 14.78 13.27 -2.47
CA SER A 30 14.28 14.14 -3.53
C SER A 30 14.07 15.58 -3.10
N GLY A 31 13.84 15.82 -1.80
CA GLY A 31 13.46 17.13 -1.27
C GLY A 31 12.14 17.66 -1.80
N ALA A 32 11.34 16.85 -2.47
CA ALA A 32 10.07 17.25 -3.08
C ALA A 32 8.92 17.44 -2.09
N PHE A 33 9.03 16.85 -0.90
CA PHE A 33 8.02 16.89 0.15
C PHE A 33 8.60 17.54 1.41
N ALA A 34 7.76 18.29 2.12
CA ALA A 34 8.13 18.88 3.40
C ALA A 34 8.28 17.81 4.51
N GLU A 35 7.50 16.74 4.40
CA GLU A 35 7.52 15.62 5.33
C GLU A 35 7.31 14.28 4.59
N VAL A 36 8.04 13.23 4.98
CA VAL A 36 7.84 11.86 4.51
C VAL A 36 7.56 10.97 5.72
N ILE A 37 6.42 10.28 5.71
CA ILE A 37 5.98 9.42 6.80
C ILE A 37 5.92 7.98 6.31
N GLY A 38 6.70 7.11 6.94
CA GLY A 38 6.65 5.66 6.68
C GLY A 38 5.83 4.93 7.76
N PHE A 39 4.66 4.37 7.39
CA PHE A 39 3.88 3.53 8.28
C PHE A 39 4.17 2.05 8.09
N SER A 40 4.10 1.31 9.18
CA SER A 40 4.25 -0.15 9.22
C SER A 40 3.56 -0.71 10.48
N ARG A 41 3.56 -2.02 10.65
CA ARG A 41 3.12 -2.66 11.90
C ARG A 41 3.99 -2.34 13.12
N ARG A 42 5.12 -1.63 12.93
CA ARG A 42 6.07 -1.23 13.99
C ARG A 42 6.18 0.29 14.14
N SER A 43 5.48 1.07 13.33
CA SER A 43 5.44 2.53 13.48
C SER A 43 4.50 2.93 14.63
N ASP A 44 4.54 4.19 15.01
CA ASP A 44 3.61 4.81 15.95
C ASP A 44 2.93 6.01 15.25
N PRO A 45 1.62 5.94 14.98
CA PRO A 45 0.75 4.78 15.13
C PRO A 45 1.14 3.63 14.18
N ALA A 46 0.92 2.38 14.64
CA ALA A 46 1.08 1.21 13.80
C ALA A 46 -0.03 1.12 12.75
N ILE A 47 0.26 0.49 11.60
CA ILE A 47 -0.75 0.19 10.59
C ILE A 47 -0.72 -1.30 10.24
N ASP A 48 -1.86 -1.97 10.40
CA ASP A 48 -2.09 -3.34 9.97
C ASP A 48 -3.31 -3.37 9.04
N LEU A 49 -3.16 -3.86 7.82
CA LEU A 49 -4.24 -3.92 6.83
C LEU A 49 -5.39 -4.86 7.23
N LEU A 50 -5.19 -5.72 8.22
CA LEU A 50 -6.22 -6.60 8.78
C LEU A 50 -6.99 -5.95 9.93
N ASP A 51 -6.57 -4.78 10.38
CA ASP A 51 -7.21 -4.01 11.43
C ASP A 51 -7.55 -2.59 10.95
N GLU A 52 -8.81 -2.39 10.56
CA GLU A 52 -9.26 -1.08 10.06
C GLU A 52 -9.09 0.02 11.11
N ALA A 53 -9.17 -0.27 12.41
CA ALA A 53 -8.97 0.74 13.45
C ALA A 53 -7.55 1.32 13.43
N SER A 54 -6.54 0.48 13.12
CA SER A 54 -5.16 0.93 12.94
C SER A 54 -5.01 1.87 11.73
N ILE A 55 -5.71 1.58 10.63
CA ILE A 55 -5.74 2.43 9.43
C ILE A 55 -6.35 3.80 9.75
N ILE A 56 -7.47 3.80 10.49
CA ILE A 56 -8.13 5.04 10.95
C ILE A 56 -7.18 5.86 11.84
N SER A 57 -6.48 5.22 12.77
CA SER A 57 -5.51 5.89 13.64
C SER A 57 -4.40 6.56 12.84
N ALA A 58 -3.80 5.85 11.88
CA ALA A 58 -2.76 6.40 11.01
C ALA A 58 -3.29 7.56 10.13
N ALA A 59 -4.48 7.42 9.56
CA ALA A 59 -5.11 8.48 8.77
C ALA A 59 -5.38 9.74 9.62
N ASN A 60 -5.84 9.58 10.87
CA ASN A 60 -6.03 10.70 11.80
C ASN A 60 -4.70 11.38 12.17
N ALA A 61 -3.62 10.62 12.35
CA ALA A 61 -2.30 11.17 12.60
C ALA A 61 -1.81 12.03 11.42
N VAL A 62 -2.09 11.60 10.18
CA VAL A 62 -1.78 12.39 8.98
C VAL A 62 -2.67 13.62 8.88
N LYS A 63 -3.98 13.48 9.15
CA LYS A 63 -4.93 14.61 9.14
C LYS A 63 -4.56 15.71 10.13
N ALA A 64 -3.89 15.38 11.24
CA ALA A 64 -3.44 16.33 12.25
C ALA A 64 -2.18 17.12 11.82
N ARG A 65 -1.58 16.83 10.66
CA ARG A 65 -0.42 17.57 10.16
C ARG A 65 -0.83 18.93 9.59
N GLU A 66 0.08 19.88 9.65
CA GLU A 66 -0.13 21.24 9.12
C GLU A 66 0.01 21.31 7.60
N THR A 67 0.60 20.29 6.98
CA THR A 67 0.87 20.24 5.54
C THR A 67 -0.12 19.34 4.81
N ASP A 68 -0.45 19.73 3.57
CA ASP A 68 -1.33 18.95 2.68
C ASP A 68 -0.76 17.57 2.38
N LEU A 69 -1.58 16.52 2.48
CA LEU A 69 -1.22 15.20 2.00
C LEU A 69 -1.19 15.18 0.46
N ARG A 70 -0.03 14.98 -0.16
CA ARG A 70 0.14 15.00 -1.61
C ARG A 70 0.44 13.65 -2.24
N LEU A 71 0.99 12.73 -1.46
CA LEU A 71 1.29 11.38 -1.93
C LEU A 71 0.91 10.36 -0.87
N VAL A 72 0.18 9.33 -1.28
CA VAL A 72 0.07 8.06 -0.55
C VAL A 72 0.60 6.96 -1.45
N PHE A 73 1.63 6.27 -1.00
CA PHE A 73 2.21 5.14 -1.71
C PHE A 73 2.06 3.87 -0.88
N ASP A 74 1.20 2.97 -1.35
CA ASP A 74 1.00 1.66 -0.72
C ASP A 74 1.97 0.64 -1.32
N ALA A 75 3.00 0.29 -0.53
CA ALA A 75 4.00 -0.74 -0.84
C ALA A 75 3.69 -2.09 -0.18
N THR A 76 2.45 -2.28 0.29
CA THR A 76 2.07 -3.53 0.95
C THR A 76 1.76 -4.63 -0.05
N GLY A 77 1.80 -5.86 0.43
CA GLY A 77 1.43 -7.02 -0.35
C GLY A 77 1.77 -8.32 0.37
N PHE A 78 1.05 -9.37 0.00
CA PHE A 78 1.23 -10.71 0.54
C PHE A 78 1.30 -11.73 -0.60
N LEU A 79 2.44 -12.39 -0.74
CA LEU A 79 2.65 -13.50 -1.66
C LEU A 79 2.93 -14.80 -0.89
N HIS A 80 3.70 -14.69 0.20
CA HIS A 80 4.12 -15.80 1.06
C HIS A 80 4.37 -15.30 2.48
N GLY A 81 4.48 -16.23 3.42
CA GLY A 81 4.71 -15.93 4.84
C GLY A 81 3.57 -16.48 5.70
N ASP A 82 3.70 -16.42 7.01
CA ASP A 82 2.71 -16.92 7.97
C ASP A 82 2.30 -18.40 7.72
N GLY A 83 3.26 -19.22 7.25
CA GLY A 83 3.01 -20.62 6.91
C GLY A 83 2.47 -20.87 5.49
N PHE A 84 2.18 -19.83 4.71
CA PHE A 84 1.72 -19.95 3.33
C PHE A 84 2.86 -19.81 2.32
N SER A 85 2.77 -20.58 1.24
CA SER A 85 3.65 -20.50 0.07
C SER A 85 2.81 -20.39 -1.21
N PRO A 86 3.30 -19.72 -2.25
CA PRO A 86 2.58 -19.59 -3.51
C PRO A 86 2.23 -20.96 -4.09
N GLU A 87 0.97 -21.15 -4.44
CA GLU A 87 0.46 -22.43 -4.94
C GLU A 87 1.06 -22.77 -6.31
N LYS A 88 1.56 -23.99 -6.44
CA LYS A 88 2.11 -24.53 -7.71
C LYS A 88 1.10 -25.39 -8.46
N SER A 89 0.03 -25.84 -7.79
CA SER A 89 -1.04 -26.66 -8.35
C SER A 89 -2.39 -26.27 -7.75
N LEU A 90 -3.48 -26.60 -8.44
CA LEU A 90 -4.85 -26.37 -7.93
C LEU A 90 -5.11 -27.10 -6.62
N SER A 91 -4.51 -28.29 -6.44
CA SER A 91 -4.65 -29.07 -5.19
C SER A 91 -3.98 -28.42 -3.97
N ALA A 92 -3.11 -27.45 -4.18
CA ALA A 92 -2.46 -26.67 -3.11
C ALA A 92 -3.28 -25.45 -2.65
N MET A 93 -4.40 -25.15 -3.31
CA MET A 93 -5.26 -24.04 -2.92
C MET A 93 -5.98 -24.35 -1.61
N THR A 94 -6.02 -23.39 -0.70
CA THR A 94 -6.81 -23.45 0.52
C THR A 94 -7.63 -22.16 0.69
N PRO A 95 -8.84 -22.26 1.30
CA PRO A 95 -9.65 -21.08 1.59
C PRO A 95 -8.91 -20.07 2.47
N GLU A 96 -8.11 -20.54 3.41
CA GLU A 96 -7.35 -19.70 4.36
C GLU A 96 -6.31 -18.87 3.66
N HIS A 97 -5.51 -19.47 2.73
CA HIS A 97 -4.52 -18.75 1.94
C HIS A 97 -5.18 -17.71 1.04
N MET A 98 -6.26 -18.10 0.35
CA MET A 98 -7.01 -17.19 -0.52
C MET A 98 -7.61 -16.01 0.28
N THR A 99 -8.25 -16.29 1.41
CA THR A 99 -8.80 -15.26 2.30
C THR A 99 -7.72 -14.28 2.76
N ARG A 100 -6.55 -14.80 3.18
CA ARG A 100 -5.42 -13.97 3.59
C ARG A 100 -4.90 -13.10 2.45
N ALA A 101 -4.76 -13.66 1.25
CA ALA A 101 -4.30 -12.93 0.08
C ALA A 101 -5.28 -11.80 -0.30
N PHE A 102 -6.57 -12.06 -0.32
CA PHE A 102 -7.58 -11.04 -0.60
C PHE A 102 -7.64 -9.96 0.49
N ALA A 103 -7.57 -10.36 1.75
CA ALA A 103 -7.59 -9.41 2.86
C ALA A 103 -6.45 -8.39 2.76
N ILE A 104 -5.23 -8.83 2.44
CA ILE A 104 -4.06 -7.94 2.37
C ILE A 104 -3.93 -7.26 1.00
N ASN A 105 -4.15 -7.97 -0.11
CA ASN A 105 -3.83 -7.45 -1.44
C ASN A 105 -4.98 -6.70 -2.12
N ALA A 106 -6.22 -6.86 -1.67
CA ALA A 106 -7.40 -6.20 -2.25
C ALA A 106 -8.17 -5.37 -1.22
N ILE A 107 -8.61 -5.99 -0.11
CA ILE A 107 -9.42 -5.32 0.91
C ILE A 107 -8.58 -4.25 1.64
N GLY A 108 -7.35 -4.57 2.03
CA GLY A 108 -6.45 -3.63 2.69
C GLY A 108 -6.25 -2.34 1.89
N PRO A 109 -5.81 -2.39 0.61
CA PRO A 109 -5.71 -1.21 -0.23
C PRO A 109 -7.03 -0.44 -0.39
N ALA A 110 -8.18 -1.14 -0.48
CA ALA A 110 -9.49 -0.48 -0.53
C ALA A 110 -9.80 0.29 0.77
N LEU A 111 -9.44 -0.26 1.94
CA LEU A 111 -9.56 0.44 3.22
C LEU A 111 -8.58 1.61 3.33
N LEU A 112 -7.36 1.47 2.82
CA LEU A 112 -6.43 2.60 2.72
C LEU A 112 -7.04 3.72 1.86
N MET A 113 -7.59 3.40 0.70
CA MET A 113 -8.28 4.39 -0.15
C MET A 113 -9.44 5.05 0.59
N LYS A 114 -10.28 4.27 1.28
CA LYS A 114 -11.42 4.77 2.07
C LYS A 114 -11.02 5.87 3.05
N HIS A 115 -9.88 5.71 3.74
CA HIS A 115 -9.46 6.61 4.82
C HIS A 115 -8.47 7.69 4.39
N PHE A 116 -7.64 7.45 3.37
CA PHE A 116 -6.63 8.42 2.93
C PHE A 116 -7.04 9.28 1.74
N LEU A 117 -7.89 8.79 0.79
CA LEU A 117 -8.33 9.62 -0.33
C LEU A 117 -9.06 10.90 0.12
N PRO A 118 -9.93 10.87 1.15
CA PRO A 118 -10.58 12.10 1.62
C PRO A 118 -9.61 13.14 2.20
N LEU A 119 -8.38 12.76 2.54
CA LEU A 119 -7.35 13.66 3.07
C LEU A 119 -6.56 14.35 1.95
N LEU A 120 -6.63 13.85 0.73
CA LEU A 120 -5.97 14.49 -0.40
C LEU A 120 -6.70 15.80 -0.76
N PRO A 121 -5.99 16.91 -0.96
CA PRO A 121 -6.60 18.17 -1.32
C PRO A 121 -7.25 18.10 -2.71
N ARG A 122 -8.35 18.79 -2.88
CA ARG A 122 -9.09 18.83 -4.16
C ARG A 122 -8.39 19.66 -5.23
N GLN A 123 -7.45 20.52 -4.85
CA GLN A 123 -6.72 21.40 -5.76
C GLN A 123 -5.24 21.04 -5.79
N GLY A 124 -4.65 21.23 -6.96
CA GLY A 124 -3.27 20.84 -7.19
C GLY A 124 -3.10 19.33 -7.40
N ARG A 125 -1.86 18.92 -7.65
CA ARG A 125 -1.54 17.51 -7.90
C ARG A 125 -1.44 16.74 -6.59
N SER A 126 -2.19 15.64 -6.50
CA SER A 126 -2.08 14.63 -5.45
C SER A 126 -2.18 13.25 -6.05
N VAL A 127 -1.55 12.26 -5.44
CA VAL A 127 -1.47 10.89 -5.96
C VAL A 127 -1.73 9.90 -4.84
N PHE A 128 -2.60 8.93 -5.09
CA PHE A 128 -2.67 7.66 -4.37
C PHE A 128 -2.18 6.56 -5.32
N ALA A 129 -1.16 5.84 -4.94
CA ALA A 129 -0.60 4.74 -5.72
C ALA A 129 -0.53 3.47 -4.87
N THR A 130 -0.90 2.34 -5.45
CA THR A 130 -0.74 1.01 -4.83
C THR A 130 -0.05 0.07 -5.80
N LEU A 131 0.74 -0.85 -5.26
CA LEU A 131 1.49 -1.81 -6.07
C LEU A 131 0.62 -3.00 -6.44
N SER A 132 0.31 -3.14 -7.72
CA SER A 132 -0.22 -4.37 -8.27
C SER A 132 0.92 -5.30 -8.73
N ALA A 133 0.59 -6.29 -9.54
CA ALA A 133 1.56 -7.22 -10.11
C ALA A 133 1.15 -7.59 -11.54
N LYS A 134 2.14 -7.78 -12.42
CA LYS A 134 1.91 -8.24 -13.81
C LYS A 134 1.05 -9.50 -13.85
N VAL A 135 1.31 -10.44 -12.94
CA VAL A 135 0.55 -11.70 -12.86
C VAL A 135 -0.91 -11.54 -12.39
N GLY A 136 -1.31 -10.37 -11.90
CA GLY A 136 -2.71 -10.01 -11.66
C GLY A 136 -3.47 -9.63 -12.93
N SER A 137 -2.81 -9.51 -14.07
CA SER A 137 -3.49 -9.30 -15.36
C SER A 137 -4.22 -10.56 -15.80
N ILE A 138 -5.51 -10.43 -16.18
CA ILE A 138 -6.31 -11.54 -16.71
C ILE A 138 -5.72 -12.06 -18.01
N GLY A 139 -5.17 -11.17 -18.85
CA GLY A 139 -4.54 -11.52 -20.12
C GLY A 139 -3.14 -12.13 -20.00
N ASP A 140 -2.46 -11.97 -18.86
CA ASP A 140 -1.11 -12.48 -18.63
C ASP A 140 -1.15 -13.77 -17.80
N ASN A 141 -1.79 -14.82 -18.31
CA ASN A 141 -1.94 -16.11 -17.64
C ASN A 141 -1.28 -17.24 -18.44
N ALA A 142 0.04 -17.15 -18.65
CA ALA A 142 0.78 -18.16 -19.41
C ALA A 142 1.33 -19.30 -18.53
N LEU A 143 1.84 -18.98 -17.32
CA LEU A 143 2.57 -19.94 -16.48
C LEU A 143 1.68 -20.68 -15.48
N GLY A 144 0.48 -20.16 -15.16
CA GLY A 144 -0.38 -20.68 -14.09
C GLY A 144 0.24 -20.51 -12.69
N GLY A 145 -0.29 -21.25 -11.71
CA GLY A 145 0.16 -21.18 -10.32
C GLY A 145 -0.18 -19.86 -9.61
N TRP A 146 0.19 -19.74 -8.34
CA TRP A 146 0.02 -18.55 -7.49
C TRP A 146 -1.43 -18.05 -7.46
N TYR A 147 -2.38 -18.96 -7.38
CA TYR A 147 -3.80 -18.66 -7.63
C TYR A 147 -4.35 -17.62 -6.68
N SER A 148 -4.08 -17.74 -5.39
CA SER A 148 -4.54 -16.77 -4.38
C SER A 148 -3.94 -15.39 -4.62
N TYR A 149 -2.65 -15.31 -4.92
CA TYR A 149 -1.97 -14.05 -5.21
C TYR A 149 -2.50 -13.40 -6.49
N ARG A 150 -2.56 -14.15 -7.58
CA ARG A 150 -3.04 -13.65 -8.89
C ARG A 150 -4.48 -13.15 -8.79
N ALA A 151 -5.38 -13.95 -8.19
CA ALA A 151 -6.78 -13.56 -8.01
C ALA A 151 -6.92 -12.29 -7.16
N SER A 152 -6.16 -12.19 -6.05
CA SER A 152 -6.21 -11.00 -5.19
C SER A 152 -5.64 -9.75 -5.87
N LYS A 153 -4.58 -9.88 -6.71
CA LYS A 153 -4.03 -8.75 -7.47
C LYS A 153 -4.91 -8.37 -8.67
N SER A 154 -5.64 -9.34 -9.27
CA SER A 154 -6.69 -9.02 -10.25
C SER A 154 -7.85 -8.25 -9.61
N ALA A 155 -8.24 -8.60 -8.37
CA ALA A 155 -9.28 -7.89 -7.65
C ALA A 155 -8.85 -6.47 -7.22
N LEU A 156 -7.56 -6.23 -7.02
CA LEU A 156 -7.02 -4.89 -6.77
C LEU A 156 -7.12 -3.98 -7.99
N ASN A 157 -6.91 -4.51 -9.21
CA ASN A 157 -6.95 -3.78 -10.47
C ASN A 157 -8.37 -3.32 -10.84
#